data_2d482eb427e5b0e359a0fb0fbf0039bf
#
_entry.id   2d482eb427e5b0e359a0fb0fbf0039bf
#
_cell.length_a   1.000
_cell.length_b   1.000
_cell.length_c   1.000
_cell.angle_alpha   90.00
_cell.angle_beta   90.00
_cell.angle_gamma   90.00
#
_symmetry.space_group_name_H-M   'P 1'
#
loop_
_entity.id
_entity.type
_entity.pdbx_description
1 polymer ?
#
loop_
_entity_poly.entity_id
_entity_poly.type
_entity_poly.pdbx_seq_one_letter_code
_entity_poly.pdbx_strand_id
1 'polypeptide(L)'
;MCIRDRADTVLIGPGLGRCDDVSEVVESVLEYSKVPVIIDADGINAVAENMKALSSCTCPVIFTPHTVEMSRLTGLEREYIEDNRLVTAKEFAEENGVTLILKGHHTIVTGQDGEQYINITGNSGLATGGSGDVLAGTVASLVSRGINETVASAMAVYIHGLAGDIAKDKYGIESVTASKVMECIPCALRQILQVEN
;
A
#
# COMPACT_ATOMS: atom_id res chain seq x y z
N MET A 1 -6.86 27.02 12.87
CA MET A 1 -6.53 26.22 11.67
C MET A 1 -5.71 25.03 12.15
N CYS A 2 -6.29 23.85 12.15
CA CYS A 2 -5.65 22.62 12.63
C CYS A 2 -4.68 22.09 11.57
N ILE A 3 -3.61 21.40 11.95
CA ILE A 3 -2.69 20.73 11.00
C ILE A 3 -3.48 19.76 10.12
N ARG A 4 -4.49 19.08 10.68
CA ARG A 4 -5.39 18.17 9.98
C ARG A 4 -6.11 18.81 8.77
N ASP A 5 -6.42 20.12 8.83
CA ASP A 5 -7.12 20.82 7.75
C ASP A 5 -6.20 21.16 6.55
N ARG A 6 -4.92 20.76 6.60
CA ARG A 6 -3.88 21.02 5.59
C ARG A 6 -3.27 19.75 5.02
N ALA A 7 -3.73 18.58 5.47
CA ALA A 7 -3.28 17.30 4.92
C ALA A 7 -4.00 17.03 3.59
N ASP A 8 -3.28 16.54 2.60
CA ASP A 8 -3.79 16.12 1.29
C ASP A 8 -4.03 14.59 1.26
N THR A 9 -3.48 13.84 2.20
CA THR A 9 -3.68 12.41 2.42
C THR A 9 -3.26 12.03 3.84
N VAL A 10 -3.75 10.88 4.32
CA VAL A 10 -3.35 10.28 5.60
C VAL A 10 -2.78 8.89 5.34
N LEU A 11 -1.61 8.61 5.90
CA LEU A 11 -1.06 7.25 6.00
C LEU A 11 -1.07 6.85 7.47
N ILE A 12 -1.69 5.71 7.78
CA ILE A 12 -1.83 5.20 9.14
C ILE A 12 -1.51 3.71 9.20
N GLY A 13 -0.89 3.31 10.30
CA GLY A 13 -0.63 1.90 10.61
C GLY A 13 0.81 1.55 10.93
N PRO A 14 1.82 1.94 10.11
CA PRO A 14 3.20 1.57 10.41
C PRO A 14 3.63 1.98 11.82
N GLY A 15 4.06 0.99 12.62
CA GLY A 15 4.62 1.22 13.95
C GLY A 15 3.62 1.61 15.05
N LEU A 16 2.31 1.51 14.83
CA LEU A 16 1.31 1.83 15.87
C LEU A 16 1.27 0.80 17.00
N GLY A 17 1.67 -0.45 16.72
CA GLY A 17 1.50 -1.56 17.66
C GLY A 17 0.07 -2.09 17.66
N ARG A 18 -0.25 -2.94 18.64
CA ARG A 18 -1.56 -3.60 18.78
C ARG A 18 -2.10 -3.38 20.19
N CYS A 19 -3.10 -2.55 20.31
CA CYS A 19 -3.89 -2.34 21.51
C CYS A 19 -5.23 -1.70 21.13
N ASP A 20 -6.18 -1.72 22.05
CA ASP A 20 -7.53 -1.20 21.81
C ASP A 20 -7.50 0.29 21.38
N ASP A 21 -6.62 1.08 21.99
CA ASP A 21 -6.44 2.50 21.64
C ASP A 21 -6.07 2.71 20.16
N VAL A 22 -5.33 1.76 19.54
CA VAL A 22 -4.96 1.84 18.11
C VAL A 22 -6.17 1.65 17.23
N SER A 23 -7.06 0.70 17.57
CA SER A 23 -8.30 0.48 16.84
C SER A 23 -9.19 1.71 16.90
N GLU A 24 -9.34 2.36 18.06
CA GLU A 24 -10.10 3.62 18.22
C GLU A 24 -9.51 4.75 17.37
N VAL A 25 -8.17 4.87 17.30
CA VAL A 25 -7.51 5.89 16.48
C VAL A 25 -7.76 5.65 14.99
N VAL A 26 -7.64 4.40 14.52
CA VAL A 26 -7.88 4.04 13.11
C VAL A 26 -9.35 4.28 12.74
N GLU A 27 -10.29 3.89 13.57
CA GLU A 27 -11.73 4.13 13.39
C GLU A 27 -12.02 5.65 13.32
N SER A 28 -11.43 6.44 14.22
CA SER A 28 -11.59 7.90 14.21
C SER A 28 -11.02 8.52 12.93
N VAL A 29 -9.90 8.01 12.42
CA VAL A 29 -9.35 8.49 11.14
C VAL A 29 -10.30 8.18 10.00
N LEU A 30 -10.87 6.98 9.94
CA LEU A 30 -11.83 6.59 8.91
C LEU A 30 -13.12 7.43 8.98
N GLU A 31 -13.63 7.70 10.18
CA GLU A 31 -14.86 8.48 10.37
C GLU A 31 -14.69 9.96 10.00
N TYR A 32 -13.56 10.56 10.40
CA TYR A 32 -13.39 12.02 10.30
C TYR A 32 -12.50 12.48 9.16
N SER A 33 -11.84 11.60 8.41
CA SER A 33 -11.00 12.01 7.28
C SER A 33 -11.84 12.60 6.16
N LYS A 34 -11.31 13.63 5.51
CA LYS A 34 -11.87 14.26 4.29
C LYS A 34 -10.94 14.12 3.09
N VAL A 35 -9.83 13.44 3.29
CA VAL A 35 -8.78 13.18 2.29
C VAL A 35 -8.51 11.69 2.21
N PRO A 36 -7.93 11.19 1.12
CA PRO A 36 -7.64 9.77 0.97
C PRO A 36 -6.83 9.21 2.14
N VAL A 37 -7.17 7.99 2.58
CA VAL A 37 -6.52 7.29 3.70
C VAL A 37 -5.81 6.04 3.17
N ILE A 38 -4.52 5.94 3.45
CA ILE A 38 -3.73 4.73 3.19
C ILE A 38 -3.59 3.98 4.52
N ILE A 39 -3.93 2.69 4.52
CA ILE A 39 -3.90 1.82 5.70
C ILE A 39 -2.89 0.70 5.44
N ASP A 40 -1.85 0.62 6.27
CA ASP A 40 -0.79 -0.40 6.19
C ASP A 40 -0.54 -1.03 7.56
N ALA A 41 0.08 -2.19 7.59
CA ALA A 41 0.62 -2.86 8.78
C ALA A 41 -0.39 -2.97 9.94
N ASP A 42 -0.09 -2.35 11.11
CA ASP A 42 -0.97 -2.44 12.29
C ASP A 42 -2.34 -1.77 12.08
N GLY A 43 -2.43 -0.79 11.19
CA GLY A 43 -3.70 -0.20 10.76
C GLY A 43 -4.61 -1.22 10.07
N ILE A 44 -4.03 -2.09 9.22
CA ILE A 44 -4.76 -3.20 8.59
C ILE A 44 -5.28 -4.17 9.63
N ASN A 45 -4.45 -4.50 10.64
CA ASN A 45 -4.87 -5.38 11.73
C ASN A 45 -6.04 -4.78 12.51
N ALA A 46 -6.01 -3.49 12.81
CA ALA A 46 -7.08 -2.79 13.52
C ALA A 46 -8.40 -2.82 12.72
N VAL A 47 -8.35 -2.55 11.40
CA VAL A 47 -9.55 -2.64 10.55
C VAL A 47 -10.06 -4.07 10.44
N ALA A 48 -9.18 -5.08 10.38
CA ALA A 48 -9.59 -6.49 10.32
C ALA A 48 -10.41 -6.94 11.56
N GLU A 49 -10.19 -6.30 12.72
CA GLU A 49 -10.99 -6.55 13.93
C GLU A 49 -12.40 -5.93 13.83
N ASN A 50 -12.56 -4.84 13.09
CA ASN A 50 -13.85 -4.16 12.89
C ASN A 50 -14.00 -3.60 11.46
N MET A 51 -14.24 -4.48 10.48
CA MET A 51 -14.48 -4.10 9.08
C MET A 51 -15.63 -3.09 8.89
N LYS A 52 -16.57 -3.03 9.85
CA LYS A 52 -17.70 -2.08 9.77
C LYS A 52 -17.25 -0.62 9.84
N ALA A 53 -16.07 -0.34 10.39
CA ALA A 53 -15.49 1.01 10.43
C ALA A 53 -15.34 1.61 9.01
N LEU A 54 -15.13 0.79 7.98
CA LEU A 54 -15.08 1.25 6.59
C LEU A 54 -16.40 1.88 6.11
N SER A 55 -17.54 1.43 6.64
CA SER A 55 -18.85 1.96 6.23
C SER A 55 -19.08 3.42 6.65
N SER A 56 -18.32 3.93 7.62
CA SER A 56 -18.37 5.34 8.06
C SER A 56 -17.45 6.24 7.23
N CYS A 57 -16.50 5.66 6.49
CA CYS A 57 -15.55 6.41 5.68
C CYS A 57 -16.20 6.97 4.41
N THR A 58 -16.06 8.26 4.18
CA THR A 58 -16.59 8.94 2.97
C THR A 58 -15.50 9.34 1.98
N CYS A 59 -14.25 9.06 2.30
CA CYS A 59 -13.10 9.35 1.44
C CYS A 59 -12.51 8.05 0.86
N PRO A 60 -11.71 8.14 -0.21
CA PRO A 60 -11.04 6.98 -0.77
C PRO A 60 -10.13 6.29 0.26
N VAL A 61 -10.17 4.96 0.29
CA VAL A 61 -9.32 4.13 1.16
C VAL A 61 -8.44 3.22 0.31
N ILE A 62 -7.17 3.14 0.67
CA ILE A 62 -6.18 2.28 0.04
C ILE A 62 -5.60 1.34 1.09
N PHE A 63 -5.68 0.04 0.86
CA PHE A 63 -5.04 -0.98 1.69
C PHE A 63 -3.78 -1.53 1.03
N THR A 64 -2.76 -1.82 1.86
CA THR A 64 -1.49 -2.38 1.37
C THR A 64 -1.13 -3.70 2.06
N PRO A 65 -2.03 -4.73 2.10
CA PRO A 65 -1.75 -5.96 2.81
C PRO A 65 -0.71 -6.84 2.12
N HIS A 66 0.10 -7.54 2.92
CA HIS A 66 0.71 -8.79 2.49
C HIS A 66 -0.26 -9.96 2.75
N THR A 67 0.06 -11.17 2.30
CA THR A 67 -0.84 -12.34 2.37
C THR A 67 -1.39 -12.61 3.78
N VAL A 68 -0.57 -12.43 4.83
CA VAL A 68 -1.02 -12.66 6.22
C VAL A 68 -2.02 -11.60 6.70
N GLU A 69 -1.81 -10.34 6.31
CA GLU A 69 -2.76 -9.24 6.59
C GLU A 69 -4.04 -9.44 5.79
N MET A 70 -3.92 -9.86 4.52
CA MET A 70 -5.07 -10.19 3.68
C MET A 70 -5.91 -11.34 4.26
N SER A 71 -5.25 -12.37 4.81
CA SER A 71 -5.94 -13.47 5.51
C SER A 71 -6.75 -12.98 6.72
N ARG A 72 -6.25 -11.97 7.46
CA ARG A 72 -7.00 -11.38 8.58
C ARG A 72 -8.19 -10.55 8.11
N LEU A 73 -8.02 -9.77 7.03
CA LEU A 73 -9.09 -8.96 6.45
C LEU A 73 -10.25 -9.81 5.90
N THR A 74 -9.91 -10.94 5.25
CA THR A 74 -10.89 -11.77 4.54
C THR A 74 -11.37 -12.98 5.33
N GLY A 75 -10.61 -13.42 6.34
CA GLY A 75 -10.83 -14.70 7.03
C GLY A 75 -10.43 -15.93 6.19
N LEU A 76 -9.89 -15.76 4.99
CA LEU A 76 -9.46 -16.85 4.11
C LEU A 76 -8.10 -17.41 4.53
N GLU A 77 -7.88 -18.70 4.27
CA GLU A 77 -6.59 -19.35 4.49
C GLU A 77 -5.51 -18.78 3.56
N ARG A 78 -4.27 -18.72 4.04
CA ARG A 78 -3.14 -18.14 3.30
C ARG A 78 -2.86 -18.86 1.99
N GLU A 79 -2.88 -20.19 2.00
CA GLU A 79 -2.68 -21.03 0.82
C GLU A 79 -3.73 -20.69 -0.25
N TYR A 80 -5.00 -20.55 0.15
CA TYR A 80 -6.06 -20.16 -0.78
C TYR A 80 -5.79 -18.79 -1.41
N ILE A 81 -5.37 -17.80 -0.61
CA ILE A 81 -5.04 -16.45 -1.10
C ILE A 81 -3.87 -16.52 -2.07
N GLU A 82 -2.80 -17.26 -1.77
CA GLU A 82 -1.62 -17.38 -2.66
C GLU A 82 -1.99 -18.02 -4.00
N ASP A 83 -2.85 -19.02 -4.01
CA ASP A 83 -3.29 -19.69 -5.23
C ASP A 83 -4.31 -18.86 -6.03
N ASN A 84 -5.03 -17.92 -5.38
CA ASN A 84 -6.13 -17.16 -5.97
C ASN A 84 -5.95 -15.64 -5.84
N ARG A 85 -4.72 -15.13 -5.88
CA ARG A 85 -4.39 -13.73 -5.57
C ARG A 85 -5.21 -12.71 -6.35
N LEU A 86 -5.38 -12.91 -7.66
CA LEU A 86 -6.14 -11.99 -8.53
C LEU A 86 -7.62 -11.93 -8.14
N VAL A 87 -8.23 -13.10 -7.95
CA VAL A 87 -9.65 -13.20 -7.60
C VAL A 87 -9.90 -12.60 -6.22
N THR A 88 -9.10 -13.01 -5.22
CA THR A 88 -9.23 -12.51 -3.85
C THR A 88 -9.04 -10.99 -3.76
N ALA A 89 -8.05 -10.46 -4.50
CA ALA A 89 -7.83 -9.01 -4.52
C ALA A 89 -8.99 -8.26 -5.15
N LYS A 90 -9.56 -8.81 -6.23
CA LYS A 90 -10.70 -8.21 -6.95
C LYS A 90 -11.95 -8.20 -6.09
N GLU A 91 -12.35 -9.36 -5.56
CA GLU A 91 -13.53 -9.49 -4.71
C GLU A 91 -13.46 -8.54 -3.52
N PHE A 92 -12.33 -8.52 -2.81
CA PHE A 92 -12.17 -7.63 -1.66
C PHE A 92 -12.28 -6.14 -2.02
N ALA A 93 -11.64 -5.71 -3.11
CA ALA A 93 -11.66 -4.32 -3.54
C ALA A 93 -13.06 -3.86 -3.95
N GLU A 94 -13.77 -4.66 -4.76
CA GLU A 94 -15.13 -4.39 -5.23
C GLU A 94 -16.14 -4.39 -4.06
N GLU A 95 -16.11 -5.40 -3.20
CA GLU A 95 -17.05 -5.55 -2.07
C GLU A 95 -16.94 -4.42 -1.05
N ASN A 96 -15.72 -3.91 -0.81
CA ASN A 96 -15.46 -2.87 0.18
C ASN A 96 -15.33 -1.46 -0.42
N GLY A 97 -15.36 -1.31 -1.76
CA GLY A 97 -15.22 -0.03 -2.44
C GLY A 97 -13.86 0.65 -2.19
N VAL A 98 -12.78 -0.14 -2.17
CA VAL A 98 -11.43 0.33 -1.82
C VAL A 98 -10.42 0.04 -2.93
N THR A 99 -9.29 0.73 -2.91
CA THR A 99 -8.11 0.33 -3.69
C THR A 99 -7.26 -0.62 -2.83
N LEU A 100 -6.83 -1.73 -3.42
CA LEU A 100 -6.04 -2.75 -2.74
C LEU A 100 -4.68 -2.93 -3.40
N ILE A 101 -3.60 -2.96 -2.61
CA ILE A 101 -2.25 -3.33 -3.02
C ILE A 101 -1.89 -4.66 -2.33
N LEU A 102 -2.16 -5.80 -2.96
CA LEU A 102 -1.79 -7.10 -2.41
C LEU A 102 -0.30 -7.36 -2.66
N LYS A 103 0.50 -7.09 -1.62
CA LYS A 103 1.98 -7.23 -1.64
C LYS A 103 2.41 -8.68 -1.86
N GLY A 104 3.53 -8.88 -2.58
CA GLY A 104 4.13 -10.19 -2.84
C GLY A 104 4.91 -10.20 -4.15
N HIS A 105 5.40 -11.38 -4.55
CA HIS A 105 5.94 -11.55 -5.89
C HIS A 105 4.83 -11.26 -6.92
N HIS A 106 5.10 -10.31 -7.83
CA HIS A 106 4.08 -9.72 -8.71
C HIS A 106 2.94 -9.08 -7.88
N THR A 107 3.28 -8.02 -7.14
CA THR A 107 2.29 -7.23 -6.39
C THR A 107 1.12 -6.85 -7.30
N ILE A 108 -0.10 -7.09 -6.81
CA ILE A 108 -1.35 -6.80 -7.53
C ILE A 108 -1.94 -5.52 -6.95
N VAL A 109 -2.27 -4.58 -7.82
CA VAL A 109 -3.06 -3.40 -7.48
C VAL A 109 -4.44 -3.57 -8.07
N THR A 110 -5.47 -3.43 -7.26
CA THR A 110 -6.87 -3.55 -7.70
C THR A 110 -7.64 -2.31 -7.30
N GLY A 111 -8.28 -1.67 -8.26
CA GLY A 111 -9.18 -0.55 -8.04
C GLY A 111 -10.55 -0.98 -7.50
N GLN A 112 -11.29 -0.04 -6.94
CA GLN A 112 -12.67 -0.27 -6.44
C GLN A 112 -13.66 -0.74 -7.52
N ASP A 113 -13.33 -0.56 -8.80
CA ASP A 113 -14.09 -0.99 -9.98
C ASP A 113 -13.61 -2.35 -10.53
N GLY A 114 -12.67 -3.01 -9.83
CA GLY A 114 -12.11 -4.30 -10.21
C GLY A 114 -11.02 -4.23 -11.29
N GLU A 115 -10.59 -3.03 -11.75
CA GLU A 115 -9.44 -2.90 -12.64
C GLU A 115 -8.17 -3.37 -11.93
N GLN A 116 -7.35 -4.18 -12.60
CA GLN A 116 -6.16 -4.79 -11.99
C GLN A 116 -4.88 -4.49 -12.75
N TYR A 117 -3.83 -4.16 -12.00
CA TYR A 117 -2.45 -4.01 -12.47
C TYR A 117 -1.55 -5.03 -11.78
N ILE A 118 -0.75 -5.74 -12.56
CA ILE A 118 0.24 -6.71 -12.04
C ILE A 118 1.63 -6.09 -12.21
N ASN A 119 2.33 -5.89 -11.11
CA ASN A 119 3.67 -5.33 -11.12
C ASN A 119 4.71 -6.37 -11.54
N ILE A 120 5.61 -5.96 -12.43
CA ILE A 120 6.70 -6.80 -12.98
C ILE A 120 8.11 -6.35 -12.51
N THR A 121 8.20 -5.27 -11.72
CA THR A 121 9.46 -4.77 -11.18
C THR A 121 9.71 -5.28 -9.76
N GLY A 122 10.94 -5.21 -9.32
CA GLY A 122 11.35 -5.61 -7.99
C GLY A 122 12.02 -6.98 -7.93
N ASN A 123 12.62 -7.26 -6.80
CA ASN A 123 13.36 -8.50 -6.55
C ASN A 123 13.21 -8.94 -5.10
N SER A 124 13.73 -10.13 -4.77
CA SER A 124 13.61 -10.71 -3.42
C SER A 124 14.32 -9.91 -2.32
N GLY A 125 15.25 -9.01 -2.65
CA GLY A 125 15.86 -8.10 -1.69
C GLY A 125 14.87 -7.11 -1.06
N LEU A 126 13.70 -6.90 -1.71
CA LEU A 126 12.61 -6.09 -1.15
C LEU A 126 11.89 -6.77 0.03
N ALA A 127 12.13 -8.06 0.27
CA ALA A 127 11.61 -8.78 1.44
C ALA A 127 12.42 -8.43 2.70
N THR A 128 12.61 -7.16 2.98
CA THR A 128 13.34 -6.59 4.12
C THR A 128 12.42 -5.69 4.95
N GLY A 129 12.69 -5.62 6.27
CA GLY A 129 11.92 -4.77 7.18
C GLY A 129 11.93 -3.29 6.74
N GLY A 130 10.78 -2.63 6.79
CA GLY A 130 10.60 -1.23 6.40
C GLY A 130 10.40 -0.99 4.90
N SER A 131 10.55 -2.02 4.03
CA SER A 131 10.30 -1.88 2.60
C SER A 131 8.83 -1.55 2.32
N GLY A 132 7.90 -2.13 3.10
CA GLY A 132 6.46 -1.80 3.05
C GLY A 132 6.19 -0.34 3.40
N ASP A 133 6.88 0.21 4.41
CA ASP A 133 6.71 1.60 4.84
C ASP A 133 7.15 2.57 3.72
N VAL A 134 8.25 2.23 3.00
CA VAL A 134 8.70 3.00 1.83
C VAL A 134 7.66 2.96 0.72
N LEU A 135 7.05 1.79 0.46
CA LEU A 135 5.96 1.67 -0.52
C LEU A 135 4.76 2.51 -0.10
N ALA A 136 4.28 2.36 1.13
CA ALA A 136 3.12 3.10 1.64
C ALA A 136 3.35 4.63 1.60
N GLY A 137 4.55 5.10 1.95
CA GLY A 137 4.95 6.49 1.82
C GLY A 137 4.99 6.98 0.37
N THR A 138 5.41 6.12 -0.57
CA THR A 138 5.41 6.43 -2.01
C THR A 138 3.98 6.55 -2.53
N VAL A 139 3.08 5.66 -2.13
CA VAL A 139 1.63 5.73 -2.43
C VAL A 139 1.07 7.06 -1.93
N ALA A 140 1.29 7.36 -0.65
CA ALA A 140 0.80 8.60 -0.02
C ALA A 140 1.30 9.85 -0.77
N SER A 141 2.57 9.87 -1.17
CA SER A 141 3.15 10.97 -1.94
C SER A 141 2.49 11.18 -3.30
N LEU A 142 2.14 10.12 -4.03
CA LEU A 142 1.50 10.23 -5.34
C LEU A 142 0.02 10.61 -5.21
N VAL A 143 -0.68 10.03 -4.25
CA VAL A 143 -2.09 10.35 -3.95
C VAL A 143 -2.24 11.81 -3.50
N SER A 144 -1.34 12.33 -2.67
CA SER A 144 -1.36 13.73 -2.22
C SER A 144 -1.21 14.75 -3.36
N ARG A 145 -0.73 14.30 -4.53
CA ARG A 145 -0.64 15.14 -5.75
C ARG A 145 -1.92 15.14 -6.57
N GLY A 146 -2.99 14.51 -6.10
CA GLY A 146 -4.28 14.44 -6.78
C GLY A 146 -4.32 13.41 -7.93
N ILE A 147 -3.39 12.45 -7.95
CA ILE A 147 -3.46 11.32 -8.88
C ILE A 147 -4.51 10.35 -8.36
N ASN A 148 -5.34 9.80 -9.25
CA ASN A 148 -6.34 8.79 -8.89
C ASN A 148 -5.71 7.64 -8.10
N GLU A 149 -6.40 7.15 -7.08
CA GLU A 149 -5.86 6.22 -6.08
C GLU A 149 -5.33 4.93 -6.68
N THR A 150 -6.04 4.34 -7.64
CA THR A 150 -5.63 3.10 -8.32
C THR A 150 -4.40 3.34 -9.19
N VAL A 151 -4.38 4.41 -9.96
CA VAL A 151 -3.24 4.79 -10.81
C VAL A 151 -2.02 5.15 -9.94
N ALA A 152 -2.21 5.95 -8.89
CA ALA A 152 -1.15 6.30 -7.94
C ALA A 152 -0.54 5.05 -7.28
N SER A 153 -1.39 4.10 -6.91
CA SER A 153 -0.97 2.81 -6.33
C SER A 153 -0.15 1.98 -7.32
N ALA A 154 -0.61 1.86 -8.57
CA ALA A 154 0.12 1.14 -9.61
C ALA A 154 1.48 1.80 -9.91
N MET A 155 1.53 3.12 -10.03
CA MET A 155 2.76 3.88 -10.20
C MET A 155 3.71 3.69 -9.01
N ALA A 156 3.21 3.77 -7.77
CA ALA A 156 4.02 3.61 -6.57
C ALA A 156 4.66 2.23 -6.49
N VAL A 157 3.89 1.17 -6.76
CA VAL A 157 4.38 -0.21 -6.76
C VAL A 157 5.46 -0.40 -7.83
N TYR A 158 5.25 0.14 -9.03
CA TYR A 158 6.25 0.08 -10.11
C TYR A 158 7.54 0.83 -9.76
N ILE A 159 7.43 2.08 -9.27
CA ILE A 159 8.58 2.92 -8.86
C ILE A 159 9.36 2.25 -7.73
N HIS A 160 8.66 1.73 -6.71
CA HIS A 160 9.26 1.04 -5.57
C HIS A 160 10.01 -0.22 -6.01
N GLY A 161 9.40 -1.04 -6.88
CA GLY A 161 10.03 -2.22 -7.45
C GLY A 161 11.28 -1.87 -8.26
N LEU A 162 11.19 -0.90 -9.17
CA LEU A 162 12.31 -0.44 -9.97
C LEU A 162 13.45 0.15 -9.11
N ALA A 163 13.12 0.89 -8.04
CA ALA A 163 14.10 1.36 -7.08
C ALA A 163 14.80 0.19 -6.35
N GLY A 164 14.07 -0.88 -6.05
CA GLY A 164 14.63 -2.12 -5.53
C GLY A 164 15.59 -2.80 -6.50
N ASP A 165 15.27 -2.81 -7.81
CA ASP A 165 16.13 -3.37 -8.83
C ASP A 165 17.42 -2.55 -8.99
N ILE A 166 17.32 -1.23 -9.00
CA ILE A 166 18.48 -0.32 -9.00
C ILE A 166 19.32 -0.52 -7.73
N ALA A 167 18.71 -0.68 -6.57
CA ALA A 167 19.43 -0.94 -5.32
C ALA A 167 20.16 -2.28 -5.35
N LYS A 168 19.52 -3.34 -5.89
CA LYS A 168 20.17 -4.65 -6.10
C LYS A 168 21.39 -4.52 -7.01
N ASP A 169 21.26 -3.83 -8.13
CA ASP A 169 22.37 -3.68 -9.11
C ASP A 169 23.53 -2.86 -8.52
N LYS A 170 23.22 -1.87 -7.68
CA LYS A 170 24.24 -0.99 -7.06
C LYS A 170 24.94 -1.61 -5.85
N TYR A 171 24.22 -2.36 -5.03
CA TYR A 171 24.71 -2.79 -3.70
C TYR A 171 24.78 -4.31 -3.54
N GLY A 172 24.25 -5.09 -4.49
CA GLY A 172 24.04 -6.54 -4.37
C GLY A 172 22.75 -6.85 -3.61
N ILE A 173 22.11 -7.97 -3.97
CA ILE A 173 20.78 -8.35 -3.46
C ILE A 173 20.74 -8.51 -1.94
N GLU A 174 21.79 -9.08 -1.34
CA GLU A 174 21.89 -9.31 0.11
C GLU A 174 22.06 -8.01 0.91
N SER A 175 22.35 -6.91 0.22
CA SER A 175 22.57 -5.60 0.82
C SER A 175 21.41 -4.65 0.62
N VAL A 176 20.32 -5.08 -0.02
CA VAL A 176 19.13 -4.25 -0.21
C VAL A 176 18.46 -4.02 1.17
N THR A 177 18.28 -2.75 1.51
CA THR A 177 17.58 -2.30 2.72
C THR A 177 16.54 -1.25 2.33
N ALA A 178 15.53 -1.04 3.18
CA ALA A 178 14.51 -0.02 2.96
C ALA A 178 15.11 1.37 2.66
N SER A 179 16.14 1.79 3.40
CA SER A 179 16.82 3.07 3.19
C SER A 179 17.49 3.15 1.81
N LYS A 180 18.13 2.07 1.35
CA LYS A 180 18.74 2.03 0.02
C LYS A 180 17.71 2.04 -1.11
N VAL A 181 16.57 1.39 -0.91
CA VAL A 181 15.44 1.47 -1.84
C VAL A 181 14.95 2.91 -1.92
N MET A 182 14.72 3.56 -0.79
CA MET A 182 14.28 4.96 -0.73
C MET A 182 15.28 5.90 -1.45
N GLU A 183 16.60 5.72 -1.23
CA GLU A 183 17.65 6.48 -1.92
C GLU A 183 17.65 6.26 -3.44
N CYS A 184 17.16 5.11 -3.93
CA CYS A 184 17.09 4.78 -5.35
C CYS A 184 15.80 5.28 -6.03
N ILE A 185 14.76 5.72 -5.30
CA ILE A 185 13.52 6.27 -5.87
C ILE A 185 13.77 7.41 -6.87
N PRO A 186 14.63 8.41 -6.59
CA PRO A 186 14.92 9.46 -7.58
C PRO A 186 15.56 8.94 -8.86
N CYS A 187 16.34 7.85 -8.78
CA CYS A 187 16.93 7.22 -9.95
C CYS A 187 15.87 6.47 -10.78
N ALA A 188 14.96 5.77 -10.12
CA ALA A 188 13.82 5.09 -10.76
C ALA A 188 12.94 6.10 -11.50
N LEU A 189 12.60 7.22 -10.86
CA LEU A 189 11.82 8.30 -11.48
C LEU A 189 12.51 8.88 -12.72
N ARG A 190 13.82 9.15 -12.65
CA ARG A 190 14.57 9.61 -13.83
C ARG A 190 14.57 8.61 -14.97
N GLN A 191 14.69 7.33 -14.66
CA GLN A 191 14.67 6.27 -15.68
C GLN A 191 13.33 6.19 -16.40
N ILE A 192 12.22 6.34 -15.67
CA ILE A 192 10.86 6.38 -16.25
C ILE A 192 10.69 7.61 -17.14
N LEU A 193 11.10 8.78 -16.69
CA LEU A 193 10.94 10.04 -17.41
C LEU A 193 11.89 10.19 -18.62
N GLN A 194 13.02 9.45 -18.66
CA GLN A 194 13.97 9.48 -19.79
C GLN A 194 13.53 8.62 -20.98
N VAL A 195 12.54 7.76 -20.82
CA VAL A 195 11.97 6.96 -21.94
C VAL A 195 11.14 7.82 -22.88
N GLU A 196 10.82 9.07 -22.51
CA GLU A 196 10.03 10.00 -23.33
C GLU A 196 10.88 10.99 -24.16
N ASN A 197 12.20 10.85 -24.20
CA ASN A 197 13.10 11.63 -25.05
C ASN A 197 13.85 10.71 -26.04
#